data_9d38b4d016c711283898e6b1fb3e14a5
#
_entry.id   9d38b4d016c711283898e6b1fb3e14a5
#
_cell.length_a   1.000
_cell.length_b   1.000
_cell.length_c   1.000
_cell.angle_alpha   90.00
_cell.angle_beta   90.00
_cell.angle_gamma   90.00
#
_symmetry.space_group_name_H-M   'P 1'
#
loop_
_entity.id
_entity.type
_entity.pdbx_description
1 polymer ?
#
loop_
_entity_poly.entity_id
_entity_poly.type
_entity_poly.pdbx_seq_one_letter_code
_entity_poly.pdbx_strand_id
1 'polypeptide(L)'
;IVRNELRRYIVENSKIPVVSYSFNERTSSSTLLTRLEALSTIAKRRELMAREVQVGITMGVDSGSSTTKCVIMKDNEIVGTGWKPTTEVLKSADDVIAEALAESGLKMSDIEAIGTTGYGRFLIGKHLNADLVQEELTVNSKGAVYLANAQKGFATVIDIGGMDNKAISVNDGIPGSFTMGGICAGASGRFLEMTSKRLGVDITELGALSMKSAGGEDVPMNSYCIVFGTQSLVNALAAGYKPEDVAAASCHSVAQQVYEQQLQEVDIKEPVIMVGGSSLIQGLVRAMGRMLNTEVVVPHHSQYIGAVGAA
;
A
#
# COMPACT_ATOMS: atom_id res chain seq x y z
N ILE A 1 25.14 -0.33 -8.72
CA ILE A 1 24.96 -0.83 -10.10
C ILE A 1 24.97 -2.36 -10.08
N VAL A 2 26.05 -3.04 -9.69
CA VAL A 2 26.18 -4.53 -9.73
C VAL A 2 25.06 -5.24 -8.96
N ARG A 3 24.65 -4.73 -7.79
CA ARG A 3 23.59 -5.35 -6.98
C ARG A 3 22.24 -5.38 -7.71
N ASN A 4 21.88 -4.28 -8.37
CA ASN A 4 20.61 -4.17 -9.09
C ASN A 4 20.60 -5.02 -10.37
N GLU A 5 21.72 -5.06 -11.09
CA GLU A 5 21.87 -5.92 -12.27
C GLU A 5 21.82 -7.40 -11.91
N LEU A 6 22.48 -7.82 -10.83
CA LEU A 6 22.45 -9.21 -10.37
C LEU A 6 21.03 -9.61 -9.94
N ARG A 7 20.31 -8.74 -9.20
CA ARG A 7 18.93 -8.98 -8.79
C ARG A 7 18.01 -9.14 -10.00
N ARG A 8 18.11 -8.21 -10.97
CA ARG A 8 17.34 -8.26 -12.20
C ARG A 8 17.62 -9.58 -12.95
N TYR A 9 18.87 -9.93 -13.15
CA TYR A 9 19.27 -11.16 -13.82
C TYR A 9 18.67 -12.41 -13.15
N ILE A 10 18.72 -12.50 -11.82
CA ILE A 10 18.15 -13.62 -11.08
C ILE A 10 16.64 -13.69 -11.26
N VAL A 11 15.91 -12.57 -11.07
CA VAL A 11 14.44 -12.54 -11.18
C VAL A 11 13.98 -12.89 -12.59
N GLU A 12 14.59 -12.31 -13.62
CA GLU A 12 14.20 -12.53 -15.01
C GLU A 12 14.50 -13.95 -15.52
N ASN A 13 15.65 -14.52 -15.12
CA ASN A 13 16.06 -15.82 -15.66
C ASN A 13 15.64 -17.03 -14.81
N SER A 14 15.52 -16.88 -13.50
CA SER A 14 15.14 -17.99 -12.61
C SER A 14 13.72 -17.88 -12.05
N LYS A 15 13.10 -16.69 -12.18
CA LYS A 15 11.83 -16.35 -11.54
C LYS A 15 11.85 -16.58 -10.01
N ILE A 16 13.02 -16.57 -9.39
CA ILE A 16 13.19 -16.69 -7.94
C ILE A 16 13.06 -15.29 -7.34
N PRO A 17 12.24 -15.10 -6.29
CA PRO A 17 12.13 -13.81 -5.62
C PRO A 17 13.46 -13.44 -4.96
N VAL A 18 13.83 -12.17 -5.04
CA VAL A 18 15.09 -11.66 -4.49
C VAL A 18 14.82 -10.46 -3.59
N VAL A 19 15.34 -10.54 -2.38
CA VAL A 19 15.36 -9.41 -1.45
C VAL A 19 16.79 -8.92 -1.27
N SER A 20 17.00 -7.63 -1.42
CA SER A 20 18.26 -6.96 -1.06
C SER A 20 18.10 -6.26 0.27
N TYR A 21 19.07 -6.41 1.14
CA TYR A 21 19.05 -5.76 2.44
C TYR A 21 20.43 -5.21 2.82
N SER A 22 20.45 -3.98 3.31
CA SER A 22 21.65 -3.36 3.86
C SER A 22 21.54 -3.37 5.40
N PHE A 23 22.52 -3.99 6.03
CA PHE A 23 22.60 -4.03 7.49
C PHE A 23 23.36 -2.82 8.02
N ASN A 24 22.84 -2.21 9.06
CA ASN A 24 23.51 -1.18 9.85
C ASN A 24 23.13 -1.32 11.32
N GLU A 25 23.71 -0.51 12.18
CA GLU A 25 23.49 -0.53 13.63
C GLU A 25 22.03 -0.29 14.05
N ARG A 26 21.21 0.30 13.16
CA ARG A 26 19.79 0.61 13.39
C ARG A 26 18.84 -0.40 12.73
N THR A 27 19.38 -1.46 12.17
CA THR A 27 18.57 -2.49 11.50
C THR A 27 17.68 -3.21 12.51
N SER A 28 16.36 -3.04 12.38
CA SER A 28 15.39 -3.75 13.22
C SER A 28 15.28 -5.21 12.80
N SER A 29 15.35 -6.12 13.78
CA SER A 29 15.13 -7.55 13.56
C SER A 29 13.71 -7.84 13.04
N SER A 30 12.70 -7.08 13.48
CA SER A 30 11.31 -7.24 13.02
C SER A 30 11.18 -6.95 11.53
N THR A 31 11.81 -5.88 11.03
CA THR A 31 11.81 -5.56 9.60
C THR A 31 12.49 -6.64 8.75
N LEU A 32 13.58 -7.21 9.25
CA LEU A 32 14.25 -8.33 8.57
C LEU A 32 13.36 -9.58 8.55
N LEU A 33 12.74 -9.93 9.69
CA LEU A 33 11.85 -11.07 9.79
C LEU A 33 10.66 -10.96 8.83
N THR A 34 10.01 -9.80 8.74
CA THR A 34 8.90 -9.57 7.80
C THR A 34 9.34 -9.80 6.36
N ARG A 35 10.53 -9.33 5.97
CA ARG A 35 11.07 -9.54 4.61
C ARG A 35 11.40 -11.01 4.33
N LEU A 36 11.95 -11.73 5.31
CA LEU A 36 12.23 -13.16 5.19
C LEU A 36 10.95 -13.99 5.15
N GLU A 37 9.94 -13.60 5.93
CA GLU A 37 8.61 -14.21 5.90
C GLU A 37 8.00 -14.06 4.49
N ALA A 38 7.99 -12.84 3.93
CA ALA A 38 7.52 -12.58 2.58
C ALA A 38 8.27 -13.41 1.54
N LEU A 39 9.60 -13.42 1.57
CA LEU A 39 10.42 -14.23 0.67
C LEU A 39 10.10 -15.72 0.76
N SER A 40 9.99 -16.25 1.98
CA SER A 40 9.63 -17.66 2.23
C SER A 40 8.24 -17.99 1.71
N THR A 41 7.28 -17.09 1.91
CA THR A 41 5.90 -17.25 1.45
C THR A 41 5.81 -17.26 -0.07
N ILE A 42 6.44 -16.29 -0.72
CA ILE A 42 6.47 -16.21 -2.19
C ILE A 42 7.06 -17.50 -2.77
N ALA A 43 8.15 -18.00 -2.18
CA ALA A 43 8.79 -19.23 -2.63
C ALA A 43 7.89 -20.47 -2.45
N LYS A 44 7.17 -20.57 -1.31
CA LYS A 44 6.34 -21.74 -0.97
C LYS A 44 4.96 -21.74 -1.62
N ARG A 45 4.38 -20.56 -1.85
CA ARG A 45 2.98 -20.40 -2.32
C ARG A 45 2.89 -19.84 -3.73
N ARG A 46 3.92 -20.04 -4.53
CA ARG A 46 4.02 -19.50 -5.89
C ARG A 46 2.82 -19.86 -6.76
N GLU A 47 2.38 -21.12 -6.71
CA GLU A 47 1.22 -21.58 -7.50
C GLU A 47 -0.08 -20.88 -7.08
N LEU A 48 -0.27 -20.66 -5.78
CA LEU A 48 -1.42 -19.93 -5.27
C LEU A 48 -1.39 -18.46 -5.73
N MET A 49 -0.22 -17.85 -5.71
CA MET A 49 -0.05 -16.46 -6.15
C MET A 49 -0.27 -16.28 -7.64
N ALA A 50 0.10 -17.27 -8.45
CA ALA A 50 -0.12 -17.27 -9.90
C ALA A 50 -1.59 -17.47 -10.32
N ARG A 51 -2.50 -17.83 -9.41
CA ARG A 51 -3.92 -17.95 -9.72
C ARG A 51 -4.49 -16.61 -10.14
N GLU A 52 -5.20 -16.59 -11.28
CA GLU A 52 -5.79 -15.40 -11.86
C GLU A 52 -7.24 -15.17 -11.41
N VAL A 53 -7.92 -16.23 -10.99
CA VAL A 53 -9.34 -16.23 -10.68
C VAL A 53 -9.59 -16.73 -9.26
N GLN A 54 -10.43 -16.00 -8.53
CA GLN A 54 -11.00 -16.42 -7.26
C GLN A 54 -12.31 -17.17 -7.53
N VAL A 55 -12.58 -18.22 -6.79
CA VAL A 55 -13.79 -19.07 -6.95
C VAL A 55 -14.44 -19.26 -5.57
N GLY A 56 -15.76 -19.29 -5.55
CA GLY A 56 -16.56 -19.44 -4.33
C GLY A 56 -16.77 -18.14 -3.58
N ILE A 57 -17.19 -18.23 -2.33
CA ILE A 57 -17.45 -17.07 -1.48
C ILE A 57 -16.35 -16.97 -0.41
N THR A 58 -15.45 -16.02 -0.56
CA THR A 58 -14.32 -15.83 0.35
C THR A 58 -14.33 -14.45 1.01
N MET A 59 -13.70 -14.35 2.17
CA MET A 59 -13.58 -13.11 2.93
C MET A 59 -12.11 -12.82 3.26
N GLY A 60 -11.68 -11.62 2.99
CA GLY A 60 -10.38 -11.12 3.40
C GLY A 60 -10.50 -9.97 4.40
N VAL A 61 -9.70 -10.03 5.48
CA VAL A 61 -9.65 -8.98 6.50
C VAL A 61 -8.23 -8.45 6.61
N ASP A 62 -8.07 -7.15 6.36
CA ASP A 62 -6.82 -6.42 6.53
C ASP A 62 -6.90 -5.52 7.77
N SER A 63 -6.16 -5.88 8.81
CA SER A 63 -6.05 -5.06 10.03
C SER A 63 -4.75 -4.28 10.04
N GLY A 64 -4.76 -3.14 9.39
CA GLY A 64 -3.64 -2.21 9.39
C GLY A 64 -3.53 -1.40 10.69
N SER A 65 -2.40 -0.71 10.87
CA SER A 65 -2.14 0.14 12.04
C SER A 65 -3.06 1.37 12.14
N SER A 66 -3.57 1.85 11.01
CA SER A 66 -4.43 3.05 10.94
C SER A 66 -5.88 2.71 10.62
N THR A 67 -6.11 1.72 9.76
CA THR A 67 -7.44 1.35 9.28
C THR A 67 -7.58 -0.17 9.15
N THR A 68 -8.79 -0.66 9.45
CA THR A 68 -9.17 -2.06 9.24
C THR A 68 -10.18 -2.13 8.09
N LYS A 69 -10.04 -3.14 7.22
CA LYS A 69 -10.90 -3.34 6.05
C LYS A 69 -11.30 -4.80 5.94
N CYS A 70 -12.49 -5.00 5.39
CA CYS A 70 -13.00 -6.32 5.00
C CYS A 70 -13.46 -6.28 3.56
N VAL A 71 -13.23 -7.36 2.83
CA VAL A 71 -13.78 -7.57 1.49
C VAL A 71 -14.38 -8.97 1.43
N ILE A 72 -15.58 -9.08 0.88
CA ILE A 72 -16.18 -10.35 0.52
C ILE A 72 -16.15 -10.47 -1.01
N MET A 73 -15.59 -11.55 -1.49
CA MET A 73 -15.55 -11.87 -2.91
C MET A 73 -16.46 -13.09 -3.20
N LYS A 74 -17.12 -13.05 -4.33
CA LYS A 74 -17.91 -14.16 -4.85
C LYS A 74 -17.61 -14.32 -6.34
N ASP A 75 -17.06 -15.48 -6.68
CA ASP A 75 -16.76 -15.86 -8.08
C ASP A 75 -16.03 -14.74 -8.84
N ASN A 76 -14.95 -14.27 -8.26
CA ASN A 76 -14.08 -13.23 -8.82
C ASN A 76 -14.69 -11.81 -8.83
N GLU A 77 -15.72 -11.54 -8.06
CA GLU A 77 -16.30 -10.21 -7.93
C GLU A 77 -16.33 -9.76 -6.46
N ILE A 78 -16.08 -8.49 -6.21
CA ILE A 78 -16.24 -7.89 -4.89
C ILE A 78 -17.74 -7.62 -4.69
N VAL A 79 -18.34 -8.28 -3.70
CA VAL A 79 -19.77 -8.17 -3.41
C VAL A 79 -20.07 -7.46 -2.09
N GLY A 80 -19.08 -7.25 -1.25
CA GLY A 80 -19.23 -6.50 0.00
C GLY A 80 -17.89 -5.96 0.49
N THR A 81 -17.93 -4.77 1.07
CA THR A 81 -16.77 -4.05 1.62
C THR A 81 -17.08 -3.49 2.99
N GLY A 82 -16.07 -3.37 3.85
CA GLY A 82 -16.19 -2.68 5.13
C GLY A 82 -14.90 -1.93 5.42
N TRP A 83 -15.02 -0.73 6.01
CA TRP A 83 -13.89 0.12 6.32
C TRP A 83 -14.11 0.90 7.62
N LYS A 84 -13.15 0.83 8.54
CA LYS A 84 -13.13 1.63 9.78
C LYS A 84 -11.70 2.05 10.15
N PRO A 85 -11.53 3.16 10.86
CA PRO A 85 -10.29 3.42 11.59
C PRO A 85 -10.01 2.29 12.59
N THR A 86 -8.77 1.87 12.71
CA THR A 86 -8.37 0.87 13.71
C THR A 86 -8.27 1.54 15.08
N THR A 87 -9.21 1.23 15.98
CA THR A 87 -9.19 1.69 17.37
C THR A 87 -8.84 0.54 18.32
N GLU A 88 -9.58 -0.53 18.24
CA GLU A 88 -9.34 -1.81 18.90
C GLU A 88 -9.39 -2.91 17.84
N VAL A 89 -8.36 -3.75 17.79
CA VAL A 89 -8.13 -4.68 16.67
C VAL A 89 -9.34 -5.58 16.40
N LEU A 90 -9.84 -6.28 17.43
CA LEU A 90 -10.96 -7.22 17.25
C LEU A 90 -12.27 -6.50 16.97
N LYS A 91 -12.56 -5.44 17.71
CA LYS A 91 -13.79 -4.67 17.51
C LYS A 91 -13.83 -4.04 16.10
N SER A 92 -12.74 -3.44 15.66
CA SER A 92 -12.66 -2.87 14.32
C SER A 92 -12.84 -3.94 13.24
N ALA A 93 -12.33 -5.17 13.47
CA ALA A 93 -12.53 -6.29 12.57
C ALA A 93 -13.99 -6.73 12.50
N ASP A 94 -14.63 -6.92 13.67
CA ASP A 94 -16.05 -7.31 13.74
C ASP A 94 -16.95 -6.26 13.08
N ASP A 95 -16.67 -4.96 13.30
CA ASP A 95 -17.42 -3.85 12.71
C ASP A 95 -17.34 -3.85 11.16
N VAL A 96 -16.12 -4.03 10.58
CA VAL A 96 -15.97 -4.04 9.11
C VAL A 96 -16.49 -5.32 8.46
N ILE A 97 -16.47 -6.45 9.17
CA ILE A 97 -17.09 -7.70 8.73
C ILE A 97 -18.61 -7.55 8.69
N ALA A 98 -19.21 -6.98 9.74
CA ALA A 98 -20.64 -6.71 9.77
C ALA A 98 -21.09 -5.78 8.63
N GLU A 99 -20.28 -4.76 8.32
CA GLU A 99 -20.52 -3.83 7.20
C GLU A 99 -20.48 -4.58 5.85
N ALA A 100 -19.44 -5.38 5.59
CA ALA A 100 -19.29 -6.13 4.34
C ALA A 100 -20.39 -7.20 4.16
N LEU A 101 -20.79 -7.88 5.24
CA LEU A 101 -21.91 -8.84 5.21
C LEU A 101 -23.23 -8.15 4.93
N ALA A 102 -23.47 -6.96 5.53
CA ALA A 102 -24.68 -6.20 5.28
C ALA A 102 -24.78 -5.70 3.83
N GLU A 103 -23.65 -5.24 3.25
CA GLU A 103 -23.59 -4.80 1.86
C GLU A 103 -23.80 -5.94 0.88
N SER A 104 -23.17 -7.10 1.12
CA SER A 104 -23.29 -8.29 0.25
C SER A 104 -24.63 -9.02 0.38
N GLY A 105 -25.38 -8.80 1.47
CA GLY A 105 -26.58 -9.57 1.81
C GLY A 105 -26.29 -11.02 2.22
N LEU A 106 -25.03 -11.37 2.45
CA LEU A 106 -24.58 -12.70 2.86
C LEU A 106 -24.51 -12.83 4.39
N LYS A 107 -24.44 -14.08 4.84
CA LYS A 107 -24.20 -14.41 6.26
C LYS A 107 -22.81 -14.99 6.42
N MET A 108 -22.28 -14.95 7.65
CA MET A 108 -20.99 -15.56 7.97
C MET A 108 -20.91 -17.04 7.61
N SER A 109 -22.07 -17.75 7.72
CA SER A 109 -22.17 -19.17 7.33
C SER A 109 -22.02 -19.44 5.82
N ASP A 110 -22.13 -18.43 4.99
CA ASP A 110 -22.01 -18.55 3.54
C ASP A 110 -20.55 -18.40 3.06
N ILE A 111 -19.68 -17.93 3.95
CA ILE A 111 -18.25 -17.73 3.68
C ILE A 111 -17.53 -19.09 3.71
N GLU A 112 -16.91 -19.45 2.59
CA GLU A 112 -16.23 -20.73 2.40
C GLU A 112 -14.78 -20.72 2.88
N ALA A 113 -14.10 -19.56 2.81
CA ALA A 113 -12.75 -19.39 3.30
C ALA A 113 -12.47 -17.96 3.78
N ILE A 114 -11.62 -17.83 4.80
CA ILE A 114 -11.26 -16.56 5.43
C ILE A 114 -9.76 -16.37 5.40
N GLY A 115 -9.31 -15.24 4.84
CA GLY A 115 -7.92 -14.81 4.90
C GLY A 115 -7.74 -13.55 5.76
N THR A 116 -6.64 -13.48 6.49
CA THR A 116 -6.30 -12.31 7.30
C THR A 116 -4.89 -11.80 7.02
N THR A 117 -4.75 -10.48 7.03
CA THR A 117 -3.48 -9.78 6.80
C THR A 117 -3.38 -8.53 7.68
N GLY A 118 -2.29 -7.82 7.52
CA GLY A 118 -2.05 -6.60 8.28
C GLY A 118 -1.34 -6.85 9.61
N TYR A 119 -1.18 -5.78 10.36
CA TYR A 119 -0.54 -5.80 11.67
C TYR A 119 -1.26 -6.73 12.67
N GLY A 120 -2.60 -6.70 12.65
CA GLY A 120 -3.46 -7.51 13.52
C GLY A 120 -3.73 -8.93 13.03
N ARG A 121 -3.15 -9.38 11.91
CA ARG A 121 -3.49 -10.64 11.22
C ARG A 121 -3.55 -11.88 12.10
N PHE A 122 -2.60 -12.05 13.02
CA PHE A 122 -2.56 -13.23 13.89
C PHE A 122 -3.69 -13.24 14.92
N LEU A 123 -4.00 -12.08 15.50
CA LEU A 123 -5.05 -11.94 16.49
C LEU A 123 -6.43 -12.17 15.84
N ILE A 124 -6.67 -11.53 14.71
CA ILE A 124 -7.93 -11.69 13.95
C ILE A 124 -8.01 -13.08 13.33
N GLY A 125 -6.92 -13.63 12.81
CA GLY A 125 -6.88 -14.97 12.26
C GLY A 125 -7.27 -16.04 13.29
N LYS A 126 -6.81 -15.88 14.53
CA LYS A 126 -7.22 -16.74 15.63
C LYS A 126 -8.69 -16.53 16.03
N HIS A 127 -9.16 -15.28 16.06
CA HIS A 127 -10.54 -14.91 16.40
C HIS A 127 -11.55 -15.50 15.41
N LEU A 128 -11.25 -15.41 14.12
CA LEU A 128 -12.11 -15.88 13.04
C LEU A 128 -11.88 -17.34 12.64
N ASN A 129 -10.90 -18.02 13.24
CA ASN A 129 -10.42 -19.34 12.80
C ASN A 129 -10.08 -19.33 11.30
N ALA A 130 -9.31 -18.33 10.85
CA ALA A 130 -9.03 -18.07 9.45
C ALA A 130 -8.21 -19.20 8.79
N ASP A 131 -8.54 -19.53 7.55
CA ASP A 131 -7.85 -20.54 6.73
C ASP A 131 -6.47 -20.05 6.27
N LEU A 132 -6.33 -18.73 6.11
CA LEU A 132 -5.10 -18.08 5.70
C LEU A 132 -4.75 -16.92 6.64
N VAL A 133 -3.53 -16.95 7.18
CA VAL A 133 -2.92 -15.81 7.86
C VAL A 133 -1.65 -15.44 7.10
N GLN A 134 -1.64 -14.29 6.45
CA GLN A 134 -0.61 -13.94 5.47
C GLN A 134 -0.06 -12.53 5.73
N GLU A 135 1.25 -12.33 5.48
CA GLU A 135 1.90 -11.02 5.57
C GLU A 135 1.46 -10.08 4.42
N GLU A 136 1.54 -8.77 4.68
CA GLU A 136 0.98 -7.74 3.80
C GLU A 136 1.59 -7.69 2.40
N LEU A 137 2.90 -7.87 2.26
CA LEU A 137 3.59 -7.68 0.99
C LEU A 137 3.05 -8.61 -0.10
N THR A 138 2.84 -9.86 0.26
CA THR A 138 2.34 -10.90 -0.64
C THR A 138 0.88 -10.62 -1.04
N VAL A 139 0.01 -10.35 -0.08
CA VAL A 139 -1.41 -10.10 -0.36
C VAL A 139 -1.64 -8.76 -1.02
N ASN A 140 -0.90 -7.71 -0.64
CA ASN A 140 -1.03 -6.39 -1.26
C ASN A 140 -0.63 -6.43 -2.74
N SER A 141 0.45 -7.15 -3.08
CA SER A 141 0.83 -7.34 -4.49
C SER A 141 -0.23 -8.09 -5.27
N LYS A 142 -0.79 -9.16 -4.69
CA LYS A 142 -1.86 -9.96 -5.31
C LYS A 142 -3.12 -9.12 -5.54
N GLY A 143 -3.59 -8.43 -4.51
CA GLY A 143 -4.77 -7.56 -4.61
C GLY A 143 -4.56 -6.41 -5.60
N ALA A 144 -3.38 -5.80 -5.64
CA ALA A 144 -3.08 -4.70 -6.54
C ALA A 144 -3.15 -5.12 -8.02
N VAL A 145 -2.46 -6.20 -8.40
CA VAL A 145 -2.47 -6.67 -9.80
C VAL A 145 -3.83 -7.22 -10.21
N TYR A 146 -4.57 -7.81 -9.26
CA TYR A 146 -5.94 -8.26 -9.48
C TYR A 146 -6.86 -7.07 -9.81
N LEU A 147 -6.89 -6.04 -8.96
CA LEU A 147 -7.74 -4.87 -9.15
C LEU A 147 -7.37 -4.05 -10.39
N ALA A 148 -6.10 -4.06 -10.79
CA ALA A 148 -5.61 -3.37 -11.99
C ALA A 148 -5.72 -4.22 -13.27
N ASN A 149 -6.22 -5.45 -13.22
CA ASN A 149 -6.22 -6.42 -14.32
C ASN A 149 -4.82 -6.64 -14.94
N ALA A 150 -3.79 -6.66 -14.07
CA ALA A 150 -2.38 -6.78 -14.44
C ALA A 150 -1.76 -8.09 -13.93
N GLN A 151 -2.52 -9.19 -13.91
CA GLN A 151 -2.06 -10.50 -13.42
C GLN A 151 -1.05 -11.16 -14.36
N LYS A 152 -0.99 -10.74 -15.63
CA LYS A 152 -0.04 -11.25 -16.63
C LYS A 152 1.00 -10.20 -16.97
N GLY A 153 2.20 -10.67 -17.25
CA GLY A 153 3.34 -9.81 -17.59
C GLY A 153 3.91 -9.10 -16.38
N PHE A 154 4.60 -8.00 -16.66
CA PHE A 154 5.23 -7.19 -15.62
C PHE A 154 4.30 -6.11 -15.09
N ALA A 155 4.47 -5.74 -13.84
CA ALA A 155 3.89 -4.56 -13.22
C ALA A 155 4.78 -4.07 -12.08
N THR A 156 4.63 -2.79 -11.74
CA THR A 156 5.22 -2.23 -10.52
C THR A 156 4.09 -1.77 -9.60
N VAL A 157 4.08 -2.24 -8.37
CA VAL A 157 3.12 -1.83 -7.35
C VAL A 157 3.80 -0.87 -6.38
N ILE A 158 3.19 0.29 -6.18
CA ILE A 158 3.59 1.30 -5.20
C ILE A 158 2.46 1.38 -4.16
N ASP A 159 2.70 0.84 -2.99
CA ASP A 159 1.76 0.88 -1.88
C ASP A 159 2.22 1.93 -0.87
N ILE A 160 1.41 2.97 -0.67
CA ILE A 160 1.67 4.01 0.34
C ILE A 160 0.56 3.96 1.37
N GLY A 161 0.87 3.28 2.48
CA GLY A 161 0.00 3.13 3.63
C GLY A 161 0.01 4.34 4.57
N GLY A 162 -0.65 4.19 5.71
CA GLY A 162 -0.69 5.22 6.75
C GLY A 162 0.65 5.45 7.44
N MET A 163 1.47 4.41 7.62
CA MET A 163 2.74 4.48 8.35
C MET A 163 3.94 3.89 7.61
N ASP A 164 3.72 3.17 6.54
CA ASP A 164 4.76 2.54 5.73
C ASP A 164 4.52 2.75 4.24
N ASN A 165 5.52 2.42 3.44
CA ASN A 165 5.41 2.36 1.99
C ASN A 165 6.18 1.16 1.47
N LYS A 166 5.74 0.64 0.34
CA LYS A 166 6.33 -0.53 -0.30
C LYS A 166 6.40 -0.28 -1.81
N ALA A 167 7.47 -0.75 -2.43
CA ALA A 167 7.57 -0.86 -3.88
C ALA A 167 7.86 -2.31 -4.24
N ILE A 168 7.08 -2.87 -5.15
CA ILE A 168 7.09 -4.29 -5.46
C ILE A 168 7.09 -4.44 -6.99
N SER A 169 8.08 -5.15 -7.54
CA SER A 169 8.00 -5.62 -8.92
C SER A 169 7.20 -6.92 -8.96
N VAL A 170 6.30 -7.04 -9.90
CA VAL A 170 5.47 -8.24 -10.08
C VAL A 170 5.69 -8.77 -11.49
N ASN A 171 5.74 -10.09 -11.62
CA ASN A 171 5.80 -10.78 -12.91
C ASN A 171 4.84 -11.98 -12.90
N ASP A 172 3.88 -11.99 -13.81
CA ASP A 172 2.83 -13.01 -13.89
C ASP A 172 2.10 -13.21 -12.55
N GLY A 173 1.74 -12.10 -11.88
CA GLY A 173 1.06 -12.10 -10.59
C GLY A 173 1.95 -12.43 -9.38
N ILE A 174 3.23 -12.74 -9.58
CA ILE A 174 4.15 -13.17 -8.53
C ILE A 174 5.12 -12.04 -8.20
N PRO A 175 5.24 -11.63 -6.92
CA PRO A 175 6.24 -10.66 -6.51
C PRO A 175 7.66 -11.13 -6.81
N GLY A 176 8.44 -10.28 -7.46
CA GLY A 176 9.86 -10.50 -7.76
C GLY A 176 10.76 -9.82 -6.74
N SER A 177 11.14 -8.58 -7.00
CA SER A 177 11.90 -7.76 -6.07
C SER A 177 10.98 -6.79 -5.34
N PHE A 178 11.29 -6.50 -4.09
CA PHE A 178 10.52 -5.56 -3.30
C PHE A 178 11.38 -4.79 -2.32
N THR A 179 10.90 -3.61 -1.97
CA THR A 179 11.44 -2.78 -0.90
C THR A 179 10.33 -2.39 0.05
N MET A 180 10.70 -2.13 1.29
CA MET A 180 9.79 -1.57 2.31
C MET A 180 10.49 -0.39 2.96
N GLY A 181 9.79 0.73 3.07
CA GLY A 181 10.19 1.84 3.90
C GLY A 181 10.28 1.44 5.36
N GLY A 182 11.17 2.11 6.10
CA GLY A 182 11.15 2.02 7.55
C GLY A 182 9.88 2.68 8.12
N ILE A 183 9.65 2.48 9.43
CA ILE A 183 8.54 3.12 10.17
C ILE A 183 8.82 4.64 10.29
N CYS A 184 8.85 5.33 9.17
CA CYS A 184 9.02 6.78 9.14
C CYS A 184 7.76 7.42 8.59
N ALA A 185 7.00 8.06 9.45
CA ALA A 185 5.74 8.71 9.08
C ALA A 185 5.88 9.85 8.04
N GLY A 186 7.10 10.27 7.73
CA GLY A 186 7.36 11.36 6.78
C GLY A 186 7.03 11.00 5.33
N ALA A 187 7.33 9.76 4.91
CA ALA A 187 7.08 9.27 3.54
C ALA A 187 5.78 8.44 3.45
N SER A 188 4.74 8.81 4.20
CA SER A 188 3.52 8.03 4.33
C SER A 188 2.27 8.90 4.39
N GLY A 189 1.12 8.25 4.37
CA GLY A 189 -0.19 8.89 4.53
C GLY A 189 -0.32 9.73 5.81
N ARG A 190 0.42 9.38 6.87
CA ARG A 190 0.41 10.14 8.14
C ARG A 190 0.87 11.59 7.97
N PHE A 191 1.87 11.83 7.12
CA PHE A 191 2.29 13.20 6.83
C PHE A 191 1.20 13.97 6.08
N LEU A 192 0.49 13.32 5.16
CA LEU A 192 -0.61 13.94 4.41
C LEU A 192 -1.83 14.21 5.31
N GLU A 193 -2.15 13.30 6.24
CA GLU A 193 -3.16 13.55 7.28
C GLU A 193 -2.81 14.76 8.16
N MET A 194 -1.55 14.89 8.52
CA MET A 194 -1.10 16.04 9.30
C MET A 194 -1.15 17.32 8.46
N THR A 195 -0.80 17.24 7.18
CA THR A 195 -0.93 18.37 6.25
C THR A 195 -2.37 18.84 6.16
N SER A 196 -3.34 17.94 5.94
CA SER A 196 -4.76 18.29 5.85
C SER A 196 -5.26 18.98 7.11
N LYS A 197 -4.90 18.46 8.29
CA LYS A 197 -5.23 19.07 9.59
C LYS A 197 -4.64 20.49 9.75
N ARG A 198 -3.41 20.72 9.29
CA ARG A 198 -2.78 22.04 9.33
C ARG A 198 -3.38 23.04 8.35
N LEU A 199 -3.87 22.56 7.21
CA LEU A 199 -4.58 23.37 6.22
C LEU A 199 -6.06 23.57 6.57
N GLY A 200 -6.59 22.90 7.61
CA GLY A 200 -7.97 23.01 8.04
C GLY A 200 -8.97 22.36 7.06
N VAL A 201 -8.53 21.34 6.35
CA VAL A 201 -9.37 20.59 5.40
C VAL A 201 -9.45 19.10 5.80
N ASP A 202 -10.49 18.41 5.37
CA ASP A 202 -10.56 16.96 5.50
C ASP A 202 -9.52 16.29 4.59
N ILE A 203 -9.02 15.11 4.98
CA ILE A 203 -8.04 14.35 4.18
C ILE A 203 -8.58 14.02 2.78
N THR A 204 -9.88 13.81 2.66
CA THR A 204 -10.55 13.53 1.37
C THR A 204 -10.56 14.73 0.42
N GLU A 205 -10.42 15.94 0.96
CA GLU A 205 -10.38 17.19 0.19
C GLU A 205 -8.93 17.57 -0.22
N LEU A 206 -7.93 16.99 0.45
CA LEU A 206 -6.52 17.32 0.21
C LEU A 206 -6.11 17.07 -1.24
N GLY A 207 -6.60 16.00 -1.85
CA GLY A 207 -6.36 15.68 -3.25
C GLY A 207 -6.84 16.78 -4.19
N ALA A 208 -8.10 17.16 -4.07
CA ALA A 208 -8.71 18.22 -4.88
C ALA A 208 -8.05 19.58 -4.64
N LEU A 209 -7.66 19.88 -3.40
CA LEU A 209 -6.92 21.11 -3.07
C LEU A 209 -5.56 21.15 -3.77
N SER A 210 -4.78 20.08 -3.67
CA SER A 210 -3.45 19.98 -4.28
C SER A 210 -3.46 20.07 -5.80
N MET A 211 -4.57 19.66 -6.44
CA MET A 211 -4.74 19.75 -7.89
C MET A 211 -4.96 21.18 -8.41
N LYS A 212 -5.30 22.14 -7.54
CA LYS A 212 -5.43 23.56 -7.91
C LYS A 212 -4.07 24.23 -8.12
N SER A 213 -3.00 23.64 -7.59
CA SER A 213 -1.61 24.10 -7.80
C SER A 213 -0.99 23.52 -9.07
N ALA A 214 0.02 24.21 -9.62
CA ALA A 214 0.82 23.70 -10.74
C ALA A 214 1.69 22.48 -10.38
N GLY A 215 2.03 22.29 -9.09
CA GLY A 215 2.77 21.12 -8.63
C GLY A 215 3.46 21.28 -7.28
N GLY A 216 3.67 22.50 -6.82
CA GLY A 216 4.25 22.80 -5.50
C GLY A 216 5.77 22.61 -5.39
N GLU A 217 6.48 22.39 -6.51
CA GLU A 217 7.94 22.20 -6.51
C GLU A 217 8.71 23.41 -5.96
N ASP A 218 8.14 24.61 -6.11
CA ASP A 218 8.75 25.87 -5.64
C ASP A 218 8.56 26.13 -4.14
N VAL A 219 7.72 25.35 -3.46
CA VAL A 219 7.48 25.49 -2.02
C VAL A 219 8.49 24.65 -1.24
N PRO A 220 9.34 25.25 -0.39
CA PRO A 220 10.30 24.49 0.41
C PRO A 220 9.60 23.51 1.35
N MET A 221 9.68 22.22 1.07
CA MET A 221 9.06 21.17 1.86
C MET A 221 10.07 20.07 2.17
N ASN A 222 10.15 19.66 3.44
CA ASN A 222 11.00 18.55 3.88
C ASN A 222 10.15 17.59 4.72
N SER A 223 9.79 16.45 4.14
CA SER A 223 8.99 15.43 4.82
C SER A 223 9.81 14.23 5.31
N TYR A 224 11.17 14.25 5.21
CA TYR A 224 12.03 13.15 5.69
C TYR A 224 11.84 12.79 7.17
N CYS A 225 11.44 13.77 7.96
CA CYS A 225 11.02 13.55 9.33
C CYS A 225 9.71 14.32 9.56
N ILE A 226 8.73 13.69 10.16
CA ILE A 226 7.42 14.31 10.42
C ILE A 226 7.52 15.62 11.22
N VAL A 227 8.50 15.71 12.12
CA VAL A 227 8.74 16.91 12.91
C VAL A 227 9.23 18.06 12.02
N PHE A 228 10.22 17.82 11.19
CA PHE A 228 10.73 18.81 10.23
C PHE A 228 9.71 19.13 9.13
N GLY A 229 8.94 18.15 8.70
CA GLY A 229 7.83 18.34 7.77
C GLY A 229 6.76 19.27 8.35
N THR A 230 6.39 19.08 9.62
CA THR A 230 5.46 19.99 10.32
C THR A 230 6.01 21.40 10.36
N GLN A 231 7.29 21.56 10.65
CA GLN A 231 7.92 22.88 10.68
C GLN A 231 7.94 23.51 9.28
N SER A 232 8.22 22.73 8.23
CA SER A 232 8.18 23.21 6.85
C SER A 232 6.79 23.69 6.44
N LEU A 233 5.72 22.97 6.83
CA LEU A 233 4.33 23.40 6.62
C LEU A 233 4.04 24.76 7.27
N VAL A 234 4.40 24.91 8.54
CA VAL A 234 4.19 26.17 9.27
C VAL A 234 4.97 27.31 8.63
N ASN A 235 6.22 27.08 8.27
CA ASN A 235 7.08 28.10 7.65
C ASN A 235 6.54 28.49 6.27
N ALA A 236 6.07 27.55 5.45
CA ALA A 236 5.50 27.86 4.15
C ALA A 236 4.23 28.72 4.26
N LEU A 237 3.32 28.36 5.16
CA LEU A 237 2.11 29.16 5.41
C LEU A 237 2.45 30.56 5.96
N ALA A 238 3.42 30.67 6.88
CA ALA A 238 3.88 31.96 7.42
C ALA A 238 4.59 32.82 6.35
N ALA A 239 5.23 32.20 5.37
CA ALA A 239 5.82 32.89 4.21
C ALA A 239 4.79 33.36 3.18
N GLY A 240 3.51 33.02 3.36
CA GLY A 240 2.41 33.46 2.49
C GLY A 240 2.15 32.56 1.28
N TYR A 241 2.71 31.36 1.23
CA TYR A 241 2.34 30.38 0.22
C TYR A 241 0.86 29.98 0.38
N LYS A 242 0.17 29.78 -0.76
CA LYS A 242 -1.24 29.43 -0.77
C LYS A 242 -1.45 27.99 -0.27
N PRO A 243 -2.59 27.70 0.38
CA PRO A 243 -2.89 26.34 0.86
C PRO A 243 -2.78 25.26 -0.22
N GLU A 244 -3.22 25.54 -1.46
CA GLU A 244 -3.11 24.63 -2.58
C GLU A 244 -1.67 24.30 -2.97
N ASP A 245 -0.76 25.29 -2.90
CA ASP A 245 0.66 25.09 -3.21
C ASP A 245 1.35 24.29 -2.11
N VAL A 246 1.00 24.56 -0.84
CA VAL A 246 1.50 23.77 0.31
C VAL A 246 0.99 22.33 0.27
N ALA A 247 -0.27 22.11 -0.12
CA ALA A 247 -0.84 20.77 -0.31
C ALA A 247 -0.10 20.00 -1.42
N ALA A 248 0.14 20.66 -2.56
CA ALA A 248 0.87 20.06 -3.69
C ALA A 248 2.33 19.76 -3.33
N ALA A 249 3.01 20.68 -2.62
CA ALA A 249 4.38 20.50 -2.14
C ALA A 249 4.50 19.30 -1.17
N SER A 250 3.51 19.12 -0.31
CA SER A 250 3.46 17.96 0.60
C SER A 250 3.33 16.65 -0.17
N CYS A 251 2.47 16.60 -1.20
CA CYS A 251 2.35 15.46 -2.10
C CYS A 251 3.66 15.19 -2.85
N HIS A 252 4.28 16.23 -3.40
CA HIS A 252 5.57 16.14 -4.11
C HIS A 252 6.67 15.61 -3.20
N SER A 253 6.79 16.12 -1.98
CA SER A 253 7.80 15.70 -1.02
C SER A 253 7.65 14.23 -0.59
N VAL A 254 6.41 13.73 -0.42
CA VAL A 254 6.15 12.30 -0.16
C VAL A 254 6.54 11.45 -1.36
N ALA A 255 6.13 11.85 -2.57
CA ALA A 255 6.48 11.12 -3.79
C ALA A 255 7.99 11.04 -3.98
N GLN A 256 8.72 12.14 -3.75
CA GLN A 256 10.17 12.20 -3.83
C GLN A 256 10.84 11.23 -2.86
N GLN A 257 10.38 11.19 -1.61
CA GLN A 257 10.95 10.27 -0.63
C GLN A 257 10.72 8.80 -1.00
N VAL A 258 9.51 8.46 -1.45
CA VAL A 258 9.20 7.09 -1.90
C VAL A 258 10.08 6.72 -3.10
N TYR A 259 10.27 7.65 -4.03
CA TYR A 259 11.16 7.45 -5.17
C TYR A 259 12.60 7.20 -4.72
N GLU A 260 13.16 8.07 -3.90
CA GLU A 260 14.56 8.00 -3.45
C GLU A 260 14.85 6.80 -2.55
N GLN A 261 13.90 6.43 -1.70
CA GLN A 261 14.12 5.38 -0.69
C GLN A 261 13.70 3.99 -1.15
N GLN A 262 12.73 3.89 -2.07
CA GLN A 262 12.13 2.61 -2.45
C GLN A 262 12.28 2.30 -3.94
N LEU A 263 11.88 3.22 -4.80
CA LEU A 263 11.76 2.92 -6.23
C LEU A 263 13.10 2.78 -6.95
N GLN A 264 14.15 3.40 -6.45
CA GLN A 264 15.51 3.21 -6.99
C GLN A 264 16.05 1.78 -6.78
N GLU A 265 15.47 1.04 -5.85
CA GLU A 265 15.86 -0.32 -5.52
C GLU A 265 15.02 -1.39 -6.27
N VAL A 266 14.00 -0.98 -7.01
CA VAL A 266 13.09 -1.87 -7.75
C VAL A 266 13.24 -1.59 -9.25
N ASP A 267 13.16 -2.65 -10.08
CA ASP A 267 13.12 -2.50 -11.52
C ASP A 267 11.69 -2.11 -11.94
N ILE A 268 11.53 -0.83 -12.29
CA ILE A 268 10.21 -0.26 -12.60
C ILE A 268 9.78 -0.73 -13.99
N LYS A 269 8.65 -1.39 -14.06
CA LYS A 269 7.98 -1.86 -15.28
C LYS A 269 6.53 -1.39 -15.30
N GLU A 270 6.04 -1.04 -16.47
CA GLU A 270 4.64 -0.70 -16.67
C GLU A 270 3.75 -1.96 -16.76
N PRO A 271 2.49 -1.83 -16.29
CA PRO A 271 1.89 -0.66 -15.67
C PRO A 271 2.43 -0.37 -14.26
N VAL A 272 2.53 0.92 -13.91
CA VAL A 272 2.81 1.36 -12.54
C VAL A 272 1.49 1.55 -11.82
N ILE A 273 1.26 0.74 -10.80
CA ILE A 273 0.00 0.67 -10.05
C ILE A 273 0.22 1.28 -8.67
N MET A 274 -0.51 2.34 -8.35
CA MET A 274 -0.45 2.96 -7.03
C MET A 274 -1.67 2.59 -6.19
N VAL A 275 -1.42 2.14 -4.97
CA VAL A 275 -2.43 1.57 -4.07
C VAL A 275 -2.25 2.07 -2.64
N GLY A 276 -3.10 1.59 -1.73
CA GLY A 276 -3.17 2.08 -0.36
C GLY A 276 -4.07 3.32 -0.24
N GLY A 277 -4.39 3.73 0.98
CA GLY A 277 -5.27 4.89 1.21
C GLY A 277 -4.75 6.20 0.62
N SER A 278 -3.44 6.36 0.54
CA SER A 278 -2.81 7.57 -0.03
C SER A 278 -2.94 7.69 -1.55
N SER A 279 -3.24 6.59 -2.26
CA SER A 279 -3.50 6.61 -3.72
C SER A 279 -4.78 7.38 -4.09
N LEU A 280 -5.66 7.62 -3.13
CA LEU A 280 -6.87 8.43 -3.33
C LEU A 280 -6.58 9.94 -3.40
N ILE A 281 -5.36 10.36 -3.06
CA ILE A 281 -4.93 11.76 -3.09
C ILE A 281 -4.34 12.07 -4.47
N GLN A 282 -5.15 12.66 -5.37
CA GLN A 282 -4.79 12.91 -6.77
C GLN A 282 -3.48 13.68 -6.93
N GLY A 283 -3.17 14.61 -6.04
CA GLY A 283 -1.89 15.35 -6.08
C GLY A 283 -0.67 14.46 -5.85
N LEU A 284 -0.79 13.43 -5.02
CA LEU A 284 0.27 12.45 -4.81
C LEU A 284 0.47 11.56 -6.05
N VAL A 285 -0.63 11.10 -6.64
CA VAL A 285 -0.60 10.32 -7.90
C VAL A 285 0.05 11.13 -9.01
N ARG A 286 -0.36 12.41 -9.18
CA ARG A 286 0.24 13.33 -10.14
C ARG A 286 1.74 13.53 -9.91
N ALA A 287 2.16 13.74 -8.66
CA ALA A 287 3.56 13.92 -8.30
C ALA A 287 4.38 12.65 -8.61
N MET A 288 3.86 11.47 -8.30
CA MET A 288 4.50 10.21 -8.61
C MET A 288 4.64 9.98 -10.11
N GLY A 289 3.58 10.23 -10.89
CA GLY A 289 3.59 10.09 -12.34
C GLY A 289 4.62 11.02 -13.01
N ARG A 290 4.71 12.28 -12.55
CA ARG A 290 5.74 13.22 -13.03
C ARG A 290 7.16 12.74 -12.72
N MET A 291 7.36 12.23 -11.50
CA MET A 291 8.67 11.77 -11.05
C MET A 291 9.15 10.53 -11.80
N LEU A 292 8.23 9.63 -12.13
CA LEU A 292 8.53 8.41 -12.90
C LEU A 292 8.46 8.63 -14.42
N ASN A 293 7.96 9.79 -14.86
CA ASN A 293 7.67 10.11 -16.26
C ASN A 293 6.81 9.02 -16.94
N THR A 294 5.79 8.53 -16.23
CA THR A 294 4.85 7.52 -16.71
C THR A 294 3.46 7.74 -16.14
N GLU A 295 2.45 7.15 -16.76
CA GLU A 295 1.10 7.11 -16.21
C GLU A 295 1.05 6.17 -15.01
N VAL A 296 0.41 6.63 -13.92
CA VAL A 296 0.20 5.85 -12.71
C VAL A 296 -1.26 5.44 -12.64
N VAL A 297 -1.49 4.13 -12.64
CA VAL A 297 -2.82 3.53 -12.56
C VAL A 297 -3.25 3.44 -11.09
N VAL A 298 -4.41 3.98 -10.76
CA VAL A 298 -5.05 3.79 -9.46
C VAL A 298 -6.31 2.96 -9.67
N PRO A 299 -6.32 1.69 -9.30
CA PRO A 299 -7.49 0.84 -9.51
C PRO A 299 -8.63 1.23 -8.56
N HIS A 300 -9.85 0.91 -8.96
CA HIS A 300 -11.00 1.00 -8.06
C HIS A 300 -10.74 0.12 -6.83
N HIS A 301 -11.21 0.52 -5.66
CA HIS A 301 -10.93 -0.18 -4.39
C HIS A 301 -9.44 -0.24 -3.98
N SER A 302 -8.59 0.66 -4.49
CA SER A 302 -7.16 0.69 -4.21
C SER A 302 -6.78 0.66 -2.72
N GLN A 303 -7.65 1.13 -1.83
CA GLN A 303 -7.44 1.07 -0.38
C GLN A 303 -7.74 -0.30 0.24
N TYR A 304 -8.37 -1.22 -0.50
CA TYR A 304 -8.76 -2.55 -0.02
C TYR A 304 -7.82 -3.67 -0.46
N ILE A 305 -6.69 -3.36 -1.09
CA ILE A 305 -5.80 -4.35 -1.70
C ILE A 305 -5.39 -5.49 -0.76
N GLY A 306 -5.13 -5.18 0.52
CA GLY A 306 -4.78 -6.19 1.51
C GLY A 306 -5.94 -7.18 1.75
N ALA A 307 -7.16 -6.67 1.90
CA ALA A 307 -8.33 -7.50 2.08
C ALA A 307 -8.67 -8.31 0.79
N VAL A 308 -8.56 -7.69 -0.40
CA VAL A 308 -8.76 -8.37 -1.69
C VAL A 308 -7.73 -9.48 -1.91
N GLY A 309 -6.46 -9.21 -1.63
CA GLY A 309 -5.41 -10.22 -1.81
C GLY A 309 -5.45 -11.34 -0.78
N ALA A 310 -6.10 -11.13 0.36
CA ALA A 310 -6.32 -12.14 1.40
C ALA A 310 -7.56 -13.00 1.13
N ALA A 311 -8.58 -12.46 0.46
CA ALA A 311 -9.78 -13.17 0.03
C ALA A 311 -9.49 -14.10 -1.16
#